data_31a47d2c87f49f1aa340b4ecac187aa1
#
_entry.id   31a47d2c87f49f1aa340b4ecac187aa1
#
_cell.length_a   1.000
_cell.length_b   1.000
_cell.length_c   1.000
_cell.angle_alpha   90.00
_cell.angle_beta   90.00
_cell.angle_gamma   90.00
#
_symmetry.space_group_name_H-M   'P 1'
#
loop_
_entity.id
_entity.type
_entity.pdbx_description
1 polymer ?
#
loop_
_entity_poly.entity_id
_entity_poly.type
_entity_poly.pdbx_seq_one_letter_code
_entity_poly.pdbx_strand_id
1 'polypeptide(L)'
;MRKLIKNKGITLISLVITIIVLIILASVGIYLSLGNNGIFTKAQEAKEKTQRETATEKINLKITTAQMNSYAEKQEMPTLKELSLILKEDSEISYVTEESKVASAEYNVPSDNPSTIYTKLKDYNYEFGINSSLQLASIDGVKVANNDTTEYVK
;
A
#
# COMPACT_ATOMS: atom_id res chain seq x y z
N MET A 1 11.33 -4.81 76.04
CA MET A 1 12.39 -5.06 74.98
C MET A 1 11.84 -4.59 73.65
N ARG A 2 12.35 -3.47 73.12
CA ARG A 2 11.97 -3.00 71.75
C ARG A 2 12.83 -3.75 70.75
N LYS A 3 12.19 -4.54 69.92
CA LYS A 3 12.82 -5.22 68.79
C LYS A 3 13.15 -4.18 67.70
N LEU A 4 14.42 -3.83 67.55
CA LEU A 4 14.90 -2.99 66.45
C LEU A 4 14.70 -3.73 65.14
N ILE A 5 13.75 -3.26 64.32
CA ILE A 5 13.60 -3.72 62.95
C ILE A 5 14.81 -3.17 62.19
N LYS A 6 15.74 -4.06 61.87
CA LYS A 6 16.90 -3.74 61.04
C LYS A 6 16.41 -3.57 59.61
N ASN A 7 16.14 -2.32 59.21
CA ASN A 7 15.85 -1.99 57.83
C ASN A 7 17.12 -2.29 57.02
N LYS A 8 17.10 -3.41 56.29
CA LYS A 8 18.14 -3.72 55.29
C LYS A 8 17.92 -2.74 54.12
N GLY A 9 18.60 -1.64 54.13
CA GLY A 9 18.64 -0.73 52.99
C GLY A 9 19.13 -1.49 51.76
N ILE A 10 18.46 -1.28 50.65
CA ILE A 10 18.93 -1.74 49.34
C ILE A 10 20.34 -1.15 49.14
N THR A 11 21.35 -2.01 49.01
CA THR A 11 22.71 -1.54 48.82
C THR A 11 22.83 -0.79 47.49
N LEU A 12 23.61 0.28 47.44
CA LEU A 12 23.81 1.08 46.24
C LEU A 12 24.26 0.22 45.04
N ILE A 13 25.01 -0.86 45.32
CA ILE A 13 25.41 -1.88 44.34
C ILE A 13 24.21 -2.59 43.73
N SER A 14 23.24 -2.99 44.54
CA SER A 14 22.02 -3.66 44.04
C SER A 14 21.20 -2.74 43.15
N LEU A 15 21.11 -1.45 43.46
CA LEU A 15 20.44 -0.46 42.66
C LEU A 15 21.15 -0.28 41.29
N VAL A 16 22.48 -0.19 41.29
CA VAL A 16 23.26 -0.05 40.04
C VAL A 16 23.09 -1.26 39.15
N ILE A 17 23.17 -2.46 39.72
CA ILE A 17 22.97 -3.72 38.95
C ILE A 17 21.58 -3.77 38.33
N THR A 18 20.53 -3.42 39.05
CA THR A 18 19.16 -3.42 38.51
C THR A 18 19.00 -2.44 37.35
N ILE A 19 19.60 -1.24 37.43
CA ILE A 19 19.55 -0.25 36.35
C ILE A 19 20.27 -0.78 35.11
N ILE A 20 21.47 -1.38 35.27
CA ILE A 20 22.22 -1.94 34.14
C ILE A 20 21.42 -3.05 33.45
N VAL A 21 20.81 -3.96 34.22
CA VAL A 21 19.98 -5.03 33.68
C VAL A 21 18.76 -4.47 32.93
N LEU A 22 18.09 -3.44 33.48
CA LEU A 22 16.96 -2.78 32.80
C LEU A 22 17.38 -2.12 31.48
N ILE A 23 18.55 -1.47 31.44
CA ILE A 23 19.06 -0.85 30.21
C ILE A 23 19.35 -1.91 29.13
N ILE A 24 19.94 -3.04 29.51
CA ILE A 24 20.22 -4.14 28.57
C ILE A 24 18.93 -4.72 28.02
N LEU A 25 17.94 -5.00 28.89
CA LEU A 25 16.64 -5.52 28.48
C LEU A 25 15.87 -4.52 27.56
N ALA A 26 15.90 -3.24 27.91
CA ALA A 26 15.30 -2.20 27.09
C ALA A 26 15.96 -2.11 25.71
N SER A 27 17.30 -2.18 25.64
CA SER A 27 18.04 -2.12 24.38
C SER A 27 17.69 -3.28 23.45
N VAL A 28 17.59 -4.51 23.99
CA VAL A 28 17.18 -5.68 23.20
C VAL A 28 15.74 -5.54 22.71
N GLY A 29 14.82 -5.07 23.56
CA GLY A 29 13.43 -4.85 23.18
C GLY A 29 13.28 -3.82 22.05
N ILE A 30 14.03 -2.72 22.11
CA ILE A 30 14.05 -1.68 21.06
C ILE A 30 14.62 -2.26 19.76
N TYR A 31 15.74 -2.99 19.83
CA TYR A 31 16.36 -3.59 18.64
C TYR A 31 15.42 -4.57 17.93
N LEU A 32 14.72 -5.42 18.65
CA LEU A 32 13.75 -6.37 18.10
C LEU A 32 12.49 -5.68 17.53
N SER A 33 12.13 -4.54 18.06
CA SER A 33 10.95 -3.78 17.62
C SER A 33 11.23 -2.92 16.38
N LEU A 34 12.39 -2.28 16.31
CA LEU A 34 12.74 -1.27 15.31
C LEU A 34 13.76 -1.78 14.26
N GLY A 35 14.32 -2.99 14.42
CA GLY A 35 15.24 -3.57 13.43
C GLY A 35 14.55 -3.83 12.08
N ASN A 36 15.33 -4.00 11.00
CA ASN A 36 14.83 -4.21 9.64
C ASN A 36 13.84 -5.40 9.50
N ASN A 37 13.87 -6.34 10.44
CA ASN A 37 12.90 -7.43 10.57
C ASN A 37 11.97 -7.25 11.77
N GLY A 38 11.90 -6.05 12.33
CA GLY A 38 11.11 -5.73 13.50
C GLY A 38 9.60 -5.80 13.22
N ILE A 39 8.82 -5.95 14.27
CA ILE A 39 7.36 -6.03 14.21
C ILE A 39 6.77 -4.76 13.56
N PHE A 40 7.37 -3.60 13.83
CA PHE A 40 6.95 -2.32 13.24
C PHE A 40 7.13 -2.28 11.72
N THR A 41 8.28 -2.73 11.22
CA THR A 41 8.56 -2.76 9.78
C THR A 41 7.59 -3.70 9.06
N LYS A 42 7.40 -4.90 9.59
CA LYS A 42 6.44 -5.87 9.04
C LYS A 42 4.98 -5.38 9.11
N ALA A 43 4.60 -4.67 10.17
CA ALA A 43 3.27 -4.09 10.27
C ALA A 43 3.06 -2.97 9.24
N GLN A 44 4.09 -2.18 8.94
CA GLN A 44 4.03 -1.13 7.93
C GLN A 44 3.96 -1.72 6.52
N GLU A 45 4.79 -2.72 6.20
CA GLU A 45 4.72 -3.45 4.93
C GLU A 45 3.35 -4.11 4.72
N ALA A 46 2.80 -4.77 5.76
CA ALA A 46 1.47 -5.37 5.70
C ALA A 46 0.38 -4.30 5.48
N LYS A 47 0.49 -3.14 6.12
CA LYS A 47 -0.43 -2.02 5.92
C LYS A 47 -0.39 -1.50 4.48
N GLU A 48 0.81 -1.27 3.95
CA GLU A 48 0.99 -0.80 2.57
C GLU A 48 0.44 -1.82 1.56
N LYS A 49 0.74 -3.10 1.77
CA LYS A 49 0.18 -4.19 0.95
C LYS A 49 -1.34 -4.19 0.98
N THR A 50 -1.95 -4.14 2.16
CA THR A 50 -3.41 -4.11 2.31
C THR A 50 -4.02 -2.86 1.65
N GLN A 51 -3.40 -1.70 1.79
CA GLN A 51 -3.86 -0.47 1.14
C GLN A 51 -3.81 -0.59 -0.39
N ARG A 52 -2.75 -1.18 -0.92
CA ARG A 52 -2.59 -1.42 -2.35
C ARG A 52 -3.63 -2.40 -2.88
N GLU A 53 -3.85 -3.51 -2.19
CA GLU A 53 -4.88 -4.50 -2.53
C GLU A 53 -6.27 -3.87 -2.50
N THR A 54 -6.62 -3.15 -1.44
CA THR A 54 -7.91 -2.46 -1.34
C THR A 54 -8.10 -1.43 -2.46
N ALA A 55 -7.07 -0.66 -2.79
CA ALA A 55 -7.13 0.30 -3.88
C ALA A 55 -7.30 -0.40 -5.24
N THR A 56 -6.64 -1.55 -5.43
CA THR A 56 -6.77 -2.38 -6.64
C THR A 56 -8.18 -2.94 -6.79
N GLU A 57 -8.76 -3.47 -5.71
CA GLU A 57 -10.14 -3.94 -5.70
C GLU A 57 -11.12 -2.83 -6.03
N LYS A 58 -10.95 -1.65 -5.46
CA LYS A 58 -11.80 -0.49 -5.74
C LYS A 58 -11.76 -0.08 -7.22
N ILE A 59 -10.57 0.00 -7.81
CA ILE A 59 -10.46 0.38 -9.23
C ILE A 59 -11.04 -0.69 -10.14
N ASN A 60 -10.82 -1.98 -9.86
CA ASN A 60 -11.41 -3.07 -10.60
C ASN A 60 -12.94 -3.07 -10.50
N LEU A 61 -13.49 -2.78 -9.32
CA LEU A 61 -14.93 -2.64 -9.14
C LEU A 61 -15.49 -1.51 -9.98
N LYS A 62 -14.82 -0.35 -10.03
CA LYS A 62 -15.24 0.78 -10.87
C LYS A 62 -15.21 0.44 -12.35
N ILE A 63 -14.15 -0.22 -12.82
CA ILE A 63 -14.06 -0.70 -14.20
C ILE A 63 -15.20 -1.66 -14.51
N THR A 64 -15.41 -2.66 -13.66
CA THR A 64 -16.48 -3.66 -13.86
C THR A 64 -17.87 -3.02 -13.84
N THR A 65 -18.10 -2.08 -12.92
CA THR A 65 -19.37 -1.34 -12.85
C THR A 65 -19.61 -0.55 -14.13
N ALA A 66 -18.60 0.13 -14.65
CA ALA A 66 -18.69 0.87 -15.91
C ALA A 66 -18.98 -0.06 -17.10
N GLN A 67 -18.35 -1.24 -17.15
CA GLN A 67 -18.60 -2.25 -18.16
C GLN A 67 -20.05 -2.78 -18.09
N MET A 68 -20.51 -3.11 -16.89
CA MET A 68 -21.88 -3.60 -16.67
C MET A 68 -22.94 -2.56 -17.05
N ASN A 69 -22.74 -1.31 -16.67
CA ASN A 69 -23.68 -0.23 -17.01
C ASN A 69 -23.73 0.01 -18.53
N SER A 70 -22.55 0.06 -19.19
CA SER A 70 -22.50 0.23 -20.64
C SER A 70 -23.17 -0.93 -21.37
N TYR A 71 -22.92 -2.16 -20.92
CA TYR A 71 -23.57 -3.34 -21.50
C TYR A 71 -25.09 -3.35 -21.28
N ALA A 72 -25.56 -2.92 -20.11
CA ALA A 72 -26.99 -2.84 -19.82
C ALA A 72 -27.70 -1.78 -20.69
N GLU A 73 -27.04 -0.66 -21.01
CA GLU A 73 -27.62 0.43 -21.80
C GLU A 73 -27.49 0.22 -23.31
N LYS A 74 -26.31 -0.24 -23.76
CA LYS A 74 -25.95 -0.28 -25.18
C LYS A 74 -25.79 -1.71 -25.73
N GLN A 75 -25.79 -2.73 -24.86
CA GLN A 75 -25.43 -4.12 -25.17
C GLN A 75 -24.02 -4.30 -25.77
N GLU A 76 -23.15 -3.32 -25.52
CA GLU A 76 -21.76 -3.30 -25.95
C GLU A 76 -20.83 -2.96 -24.78
N MET A 77 -19.60 -3.45 -24.83
CA MET A 77 -18.56 -3.06 -23.87
C MET A 77 -18.13 -1.62 -24.14
N PRO A 78 -17.85 -0.81 -23.12
CA PRO A 78 -17.38 0.54 -23.33
C PRO A 78 -16.00 0.54 -23.99
N THR A 79 -15.74 1.52 -24.79
CA THR A 79 -14.40 1.80 -25.29
C THR A 79 -13.53 2.38 -24.15
N LEU A 80 -12.21 2.33 -24.32
CA LEU A 80 -11.29 2.93 -23.34
C LEU A 80 -11.58 4.43 -23.13
N LYS A 81 -11.98 5.12 -24.22
CA LYS A 81 -12.37 6.53 -24.17
C LYS A 81 -13.64 6.76 -23.37
N GLU A 82 -14.66 5.93 -23.55
CA GLU A 82 -15.91 6.01 -22.75
C GLU A 82 -15.62 5.71 -21.28
N LEU A 83 -14.80 4.68 -20.99
CA LEU A 83 -14.35 4.39 -19.64
C LEU A 83 -13.62 5.60 -19.03
N SER A 84 -12.77 6.28 -19.79
CA SER A 84 -12.06 7.46 -19.29
C SER A 84 -13.01 8.60 -18.92
N LEU A 85 -14.11 8.78 -19.66
CA LEU A 85 -15.12 9.78 -19.35
C LEU A 85 -15.91 9.42 -18.09
N ILE A 86 -16.34 8.15 -17.98
CA ILE A 86 -17.04 7.65 -16.79
C ILE A 86 -16.18 7.82 -15.53
N LEU A 87 -14.89 7.45 -15.60
CA LEU A 87 -13.97 7.61 -14.49
C LEU A 87 -13.69 9.10 -14.15
N LYS A 88 -13.70 10.01 -15.11
CA LYS A 88 -13.54 11.44 -14.84
C LYS A 88 -14.69 12.04 -14.06
N GLU A 89 -15.90 11.52 -14.25
CA GLU A 89 -17.11 11.96 -13.52
C GLU A 89 -17.20 11.36 -12.11
N ASP A 90 -16.41 10.32 -11.81
CA ASP A 90 -16.42 9.67 -10.51
C ASP A 90 -15.74 10.55 -9.44
N SER A 91 -16.47 10.84 -8.37
CA SER A 91 -16.02 11.71 -7.29
C SER A 91 -14.82 11.19 -6.50
N GLU A 92 -14.56 9.88 -6.51
CA GLU A 92 -13.43 9.23 -5.83
C GLU A 92 -12.15 9.21 -6.69
N ILE A 93 -12.26 9.55 -7.97
CA ILE A 93 -11.11 9.62 -8.88
C ILE A 93 -10.46 11.00 -8.77
N SER A 94 -9.13 11.00 -8.68
CA SER A 94 -8.33 12.23 -8.62
C SER A 94 -8.04 12.78 -10.02
N TYR A 95 -7.66 11.90 -10.94
CA TYR A 95 -7.42 12.25 -12.35
C TYR A 95 -7.53 11.02 -13.26
N VAL A 96 -7.73 11.28 -14.55
CA VAL A 96 -7.60 10.31 -15.64
C VAL A 96 -6.80 10.97 -16.75
N THR A 97 -5.72 10.33 -17.19
CA THR A 97 -4.81 10.84 -18.25
C THR A 97 -4.39 9.72 -19.19
N GLU A 98 -3.87 10.08 -20.37
CA GLU A 98 -3.28 9.12 -21.32
C GLU A 98 -1.77 8.90 -21.06
N GLU A 99 -1.15 9.76 -20.24
CA GLU A 99 0.26 9.66 -19.86
C GLU A 99 0.38 9.38 -18.36
N SER A 100 1.29 8.46 -18.00
CA SER A 100 1.59 8.19 -16.59
C SER A 100 2.23 9.42 -15.94
N LYS A 101 1.77 9.74 -14.73
CA LYS A 101 2.35 10.81 -13.91
C LYS A 101 3.39 10.30 -12.93
N VAL A 102 3.52 8.99 -12.81
CA VAL A 102 4.54 8.36 -11.98
C VAL A 102 5.79 8.16 -12.82
N ALA A 103 6.75 9.06 -12.64
CA ALA A 103 8.10 8.86 -13.16
C ALA A 103 8.81 7.82 -12.28
N SER A 104 8.65 6.55 -12.58
CA SER A 104 9.45 5.50 -11.96
C SER A 104 10.80 5.45 -12.67
N ALA A 105 11.88 5.70 -11.95
CA ALA A 105 13.24 5.61 -12.48
C ALA A 105 13.62 4.18 -12.92
N GLU A 106 12.86 3.19 -12.50
CA GLU A 106 13.11 1.77 -12.75
C GLU A 106 12.26 1.18 -13.89
N TYR A 107 11.15 1.84 -14.23
CA TYR A 107 10.25 1.39 -15.30
C TYR A 107 9.87 2.59 -16.17
N ASN A 108 10.60 2.78 -17.25
CA ASN A 108 10.08 3.52 -18.39
C ASN A 108 8.86 2.74 -18.89
N VAL A 109 7.68 3.14 -18.47
CA VAL A 109 6.46 2.74 -19.19
C VAL A 109 6.63 3.35 -20.57
N PRO A 110 6.73 2.53 -21.63
CA PRO A 110 6.83 3.08 -22.96
C PRO A 110 5.65 4.02 -23.16
N SER A 111 5.92 5.29 -23.44
CA SER A 111 4.92 6.27 -23.87
C SER A 111 4.23 5.88 -25.20
N ASP A 112 4.55 4.71 -25.71
CA ASP A 112 4.16 4.21 -27.01
C ASP A 112 2.89 3.35 -26.99
N ASN A 113 2.16 3.28 -25.87
CA ASN A 113 0.88 2.60 -25.87
C ASN A 113 -0.27 3.61 -25.79
N PRO A 114 -0.70 4.19 -26.94
CA PRO A 114 -1.82 5.15 -26.98
C PRO A 114 -3.16 4.54 -26.56
N SER A 115 -3.17 3.26 -26.18
CA SER A 115 -4.32 2.48 -25.77
C SER A 115 -4.40 2.28 -24.25
N THR A 116 -3.67 3.03 -23.45
CA THR A 116 -3.68 2.92 -22.00
C THR A 116 -4.09 4.26 -21.38
N ILE A 117 -4.98 4.21 -20.41
CA ILE A 117 -5.30 5.35 -19.57
C ILE A 117 -4.78 5.13 -18.16
N TYR A 118 -4.37 6.21 -17.52
CA TYR A 118 -3.87 6.20 -16.14
C TYR A 118 -4.82 6.95 -15.23
N THR A 119 -5.12 6.38 -14.10
CA THR A 119 -6.04 6.95 -13.12
C THR A 119 -5.52 6.78 -11.69
N LYS A 120 -5.95 7.65 -10.81
CA LYS A 120 -5.62 7.62 -9.39
C LYS A 120 -6.86 7.87 -8.55
N LEU A 121 -7.02 7.06 -7.49
CA LEU A 121 -8.01 7.28 -6.45
C LEU A 121 -7.55 8.39 -5.49
N LYS A 122 -8.48 9.23 -4.99
CA LYS A 122 -8.16 10.35 -4.08
C LYS A 122 -7.54 9.91 -2.77
N ASP A 123 -8.06 8.81 -2.20
CA ASP A 123 -7.67 8.32 -0.88
C ASP A 123 -6.41 7.45 -0.90
N TYR A 124 -5.89 7.14 -2.08
CA TYR A 124 -4.75 6.23 -2.24
C TYR A 124 -3.65 6.88 -3.06
N ASN A 125 -2.42 6.51 -2.76
CA ASN A 125 -1.25 7.07 -3.46
C ASN A 125 -0.72 6.17 -4.57
N TYR A 126 -1.61 5.44 -5.26
CA TYR A 126 -1.27 4.54 -6.35
C TYR A 126 -1.85 5.05 -7.67
N GLU A 127 -1.07 4.96 -8.75
CA GLU A 127 -1.51 5.19 -10.12
C GLU A 127 -1.81 3.85 -10.79
N PHE A 128 -2.96 3.74 -11.41
CA PHE A 128 -3.44 2.53 -12.07
C PHE A 128 -3.48 2.76 -13.59
N GLY A 129 -2.79 1.91 -14.35
CA GLY A 129 -2.86 1.89 -15.80
C GLY A 129 -3.89 0.86 -16.28
N ILE A 130 -4.82 1.27 -17.13
CA ILE A 130 -5.88 0.44 -17.70
C ILE A 130 -5.67 0.35 -19.20
N ASN A 131 -5.58 -0.87 -19.74
CA ASN A 131 -5.34 -1.11 -21.16
C ASN A 131 -6.62 -1.05 -22.01
N SER A 132 -6.47 -1.19 -23.32
CA SER A 132 -7.57 -1.21 -24.30
C SER A 132 -8.54 -2.37 -24.12
N SER A 133 -8.15 -3.44 -23.43
CA SER A 133 -9.04 -4.55 -23.05
C SER A 133 -9.82 -4.27 -21.76
N LEU A 134 -9.74 -3.05 -21.23
CA LEU A 134 -10.37 -2.61 -19.99
C LEU A 134 -9.93 -3.41 -18.76
N GLN A 135 -8.68 -3.84 -18.77
CA GLN A 135 -8.07 -4.58 -17.67
C GLN A 135 -6.97 -3.74 -17.02
N LEU A 136 -6.77 -3.96 -15.73
CA LEU A 136 -5.66 -3.35 -15.02
C LEU A 136 -4.33 -3.89 -15.57
N ALA A 137 -3.52 -3.02 -16.15
CA ALA A 137 -2.26 -3.37 -16.79
C ALA A 137 -1.03 -3.02 -15.93
N SER A 138 -1.12 -1.97 -15.12
CA SER A 138 -0.02 -1.53 -14.26
C SER A 138 -0.50 -0.86 -12.99
N ILE A 139 0.35 -0.88 -11.97
CA ILE A 139 0.20 -0.11 -10.73
C ILE A 139 1.53 0.60 -10.49
N ASP A 140 1.51 1.94 -10.37
CA ASP A 140 2.70 2.78 -10.24
C ASP A 140 3.77 2.49 -11.31
N GLY A 141 3.33 2.26 -12.55
CA GLY A 141 4.21 1.92 -13.67
C GLY A 141 4.70 0.46 -13.69
N VAL A 142 4.43 -0.33 -12.67
CA VAL A 142 4.78 -1.76 -12.62
C VAL A 142 3.68 -2.59 -13.28
N LYS A 143 4.03 -3.41 -14.28
CA LYS A 143 3.07 -4.27 -14.98
C LYS A 143 2.47 -5.30 -14.03
N VAL A 144 1.15 -5.47 -14.09
CA VAL A 144 0.43 -6.54 -13.38
C VAL A 144 0.48 -7.79 -14.26
N ALA A 145 0.93 -8.91 -13.69
CA ALA A 145 0.93 -10.19 -14.41
C ALA A 145 -0.52 -10.67 -14.63
N ASN A 146 -0.82 -11.09 -15.86
CA ASN A 146 -2.18 -11.39 -16.30
C ASN A 146 -2.87 -12.60 -15.63
N ASN A 147 -2.22 -13.32 -14.72
CA ASN A 147 -2.76 -14.56 -14.15
C ASN A 147 -2.61 -14.72 -12.64
N ASP A 148 -2.13 -13.71 -11.93
CA ASP A 148 -2.03 -13.86 -10.49
C ASP A 148 -2.25 -12.52 -9.78
N THR A 149 -3.33 -12.45 -9.01
CA THR A 149 -3.65 -11.29 -8.18
C THR A 149 -2.71 -11.11 -6.99
N THR A 150 -1.65 -11.92 -6.89
CA THR A 150 -0.80 -12.03 -5.69
C THR A 150 0.70 -11.84 -5.89
N GLU A 151 1.26 -11.92 -7.10
CA GLU A 151 2.69 -11.68 -7.32
C GLU A 151 2.94 -10.35 -8.04
N TYR A 152 3.20 -9.32 -7.26
CA TYR A 152 3.82 -8.10 -7.74
C TYR A 152 5.31 -8.39 -7.96
N VAL A 153 5.74 -8.47 -9.22
CA VAL A 153 7.16 -8.59 -9.55
C VAL A 153 7.85 -7.30 -9.09
N LYS A 154 8.81 -7.48 -8.20
CA LYS A 154 9.71 -6.41 -7.75
C LYS A 154 10.65 -5.99 -8.86
#